data_23b8ac530dec2be33f723e585845dc04
#
_entry.id   23b8ac530dec2be33f723e585845dc04
#
_cell.length_a   1.000
_cell.length_b   1.000
_cell.length_c   1.000
_cell.angle_alpha   90.00
_cell.angle_beta   90.00
_cell.angle_gamma   90.00
#
_symmetry.space_group_name_H-M   'P 1'
#
loop_
_entity.id
_entity.type
_entity.pdbx_description
1 polymer ?
#
loop_
_entity_poly.entity_id
_entity_poly.type
_entity_poly.pdbx_seq_one_letter_code
_entity_poly.pdbx_strand_id
1 'polypeptide(L)'
;MHYRHSRKGNHMIKINHLTITQNKDLRDLVSDLSMTIQDGEKVAIIGEEGNGKSTLLKILMGEDLPDFTIKGDIQSDHQSLAYIPQKLPEELKKKTLHDYFFLDSIDLDYSILYRLAEELHFDSDRFASDQEIGSLSGGEALKIQLIHELAKPFEILFLDEPSNDLYLETVDWLKNQIQNIRQTVILISHDEEFLSQTADTIVHLRLVKHRKEAETLVEHLDYDSYSDQRKANFTKQSQQAANDQRAYDKTMEKHRRVKQNVETALRATKDSTAGRLLAKKMKTVLSQEKRYERAAQYMTQKPLEEEEIRLFFSDIQPLPASKVLIQLEKENLSIDDRVLAQELQLTVHGQEKIGIIGPNGVGKSTLLAKFQQLLSAKSEISLGFMPQDYHKKLQLDLSPIAYLSKTGEKEELQKIQSHLASLNFSYPEMQHQICSLSGGQQGKLLLLDLVLRKPNFLLLDEPTRNFSPTSQPQIRKLFATYPGGLITVSHDRRFLKEVCSIIYLMTEHSFEIVNLEDL
;
A
#
# COMPACT_ATOMS: atom_id res chain seq x y z
N MET A 1 30.82 -4.03 -6.11
CA MET A 1 30.30 -4.27 -4.76
C MET A 1 31.27 -5.21 -4.03
N HIS A 2 31.79 -4.86 -2.85
CA HIS A 2 32.68 -5.74 -2.12
C HIS A 2 31.89 -6.41 -1.00
N TYR A 3 31.38 -7.64 -1.27
CA TYR A 3 30.95 -8.55 -0.20
C TYR A 3 32.20 -9.01 0.54
N ARG A 4 32.40 -8.57 1.77
CA ARG A 4 33.48 -9.05 2.66
C ARG A 4 32.92 -10.09 3.61
N HIS A 5 33.35 -11.34 3.48
CA HIS A 5 33.10 -12.37 4.48
C HIS A 5 33.93 -12.08 5.73
N SER A 6 33.26 -11.82 6.83
CA SER A 6 33.88 -11.68 8.15
C SER A 6 33.97 -13.07 8.83
N ARG A 7 35.09 -13.33 9.48
CA ARG A 7 35.31 -14.60 10.21
C ARG A 7 35.05 -14.37 11.70
N LYS A 8 34.03 -15.09 12.23
CA LYS A 8 33.72 -15.42 13.64
C LYS A 8 32.56 -14.65 14.30
N GLY A 9 31.47 -15.37 14.55
CA GLY A 9 30.84 -15.41 15.89
C GLY A 9 29.58 -14.60 16.13
N ASN A 10 29.14 -13.70 15.25
CA ASN A 10 27.77 -13.16 15.24
C ASN A 10 27.34 -13.05 13.80
N HIS A 11 26.39 -13.88 13.40
CA HIS A 11 25.76 -13.78 12.10
C HIS A 11 24.92 -12.50 12.10
N MET A 12 25.35 -11.48 11.36
CA MET A 12 24.64 -10.21 11.25
C MET A 12 24.75 -9.65 9.82
N ILE A 13 23.76 -8.87 9.43
CA ILE A 13 23.86 -8.05 8.23
C ILE A 13 24.12 -6.61 8.66
N LYS A 14 25.27 -6.06 8.26
CA LYS A 14 25.61 -4.67 8.51
C LYS A 14 25.53 -3.88 7.22
N ILE A 15 24.71 -2.85 7.22
CA ILE A 15 24.48 -1.93 6.10
C ILE A 15 25.06 -0.57 6.50
N ASN A 16 25.97 -0.02 5.67
CA ASN A 16 26.60 1.27 5.94
C ASN A 16 26.37 2.20 4.74
N HIS A 17 25.65 3.31 4.98
CA HIS A 17 25.43 4.40 4.02
C HIS A 17 24.95 3.90 2.64
N LEU A 18 24.03 2.91 2.62
CA LEU A 18 23.51 2.34 1.39
C LEU A 18 22.59 3.34 0.69
N THR A 19 22.93 3.68 -0.54
CA THR A 19 22.10 4.47 -1.45
C THR A 19 21.90 3.70 -2.74
N ILE A 20 20.66 3.58 -3.19
CA ILE A 20 20.26 2.87 -4.40
C ILE A 20 19.62 3.87 -5.34
N THR A 21 20.23 4.11 -6.49
CA THR A 21 19.77 5.05 -7.51
C THR A 21 19.35 4.27 -8.76
N GLN A 22 18.14 4.50 -9.26
CA GLN A 22 17.67 3.94 -10.53
C GLN A 22 18.35 4.67 -11.70
N ASN A 23 18.99 3.92 -12.63
CA ASN A 23 19.80 4.52 -13.71
C ASN A 23 18.94 5.22 -14.77
N LYS A 24 17.69 4.79 -14.98
CA LYS A 24 16.78 5.32 -16.01
C LYS A 24 16.44 6.79 -15.82
N ASP A 25 16.16 7.21 -14.60
CA ASP A 25 15.69 8.56 -14.26
C ASP A 25 16.56 9.23 -13.19
N LEU A 26 17.66 8.58 -12.79
CA LEU A 26 18.60 9.04 -11.76
C LEU A 26 17.93 9.33 -10.41
N ARG A 27 16.84 8.62 -10.14
CA ARG A 27 16.07 8.75 -8.89
C ARG A 27 16.63 7.82 -7.83
N ASP A 28 16.87 8.37 -6.64
CA ASP A 28 17.17 7.56 -5.47
C ASP A 28 15.91 6.84 -4.99
N LEU A 29 16.02 5.54 -4.74
CA LEU A 29 14.98 4.70 -4.15
C LEU A 29 15.24 4.48 -2.66
N VAL A 30 16.51 4.30 -2.30
CA VAL A 30 16.99 4.20 -0.92
C VAL A 30 18.06 5.26 -0.73
N SER A 31 17.99 6.01 0.36
CA SER A 31 18.93 7.07 0.66
C SER A 31 19.55 6.86 2.04
N ASP A 32 20.87 6.73 2.06
CA ASP A 32 21.71 6.70 3.27
C ASP A 32 21.27 5.70 4.36
N LEU A 33 20.80 4.49 3.91
CA LEU A 33 20.39 3.45 4.84
C LEU A 33 21.61 2.92 5.61
N SER A 34 21.57 3.07 6.94
CA SER A 34 22.58 2.53 7.84
C SER A 34 21.88 1.80 8.98
N MET A 35 22.09 0.47 9.06
CA MET A 35 21.52 -0.36 10.11
C MET A 35 22.32 -1.65 10.29
N THR A 36 22.08 -2.33 11.40
CA THR A 36 22.59 -3.67 11.65
C THR A 36 21.43 -4.58 12.00
N ILE A 37 21.23 -5.63 11.20
CA ILE A 37 20.23 -6.66 11.45
C ILE A 37 20.90 -7.76 12.25
N GLN A 38 20.37 -8.05 13.44
CA GLN A 38 20.88 -9.08 14.33
C GLN A 38 20.35 -10.47 13.94
N ASP A 39 21.07 -11.50 14.34
CA ASP A 39 20.60 -12.87 14.15
C ASP A 39 19.24 -13.10 14.84
N GLY A 40 18.29 -13.66 14.12
CA GLY A 40 16.94 -13.90 14.59
C GLY A 40 15.96 -12.71 14.51
N GLU A 41 16.43 -11.52 14.13
CA GLU A 41 15.58 -10.33 14.00
C GLU A 41 14.60 -10.46 12.83
N LYS A 42 13.38 -9.92 12.99
CA LYS A 42 12.33 -9.92 11.98
C LYS A 42 12.16 -8.49 11.43
N VAL A 43 12.70 -8.24 10.25
CA VAL A 43 12.73 -6.92 9.63
C VAL A 43 11.69 -6.81 8.54
N ALA A 44 10.76 -5.86 8.66
CA ALA A 44 9.80 -5.55 7.61
C ALA A 44 10.21 -4.31 6.81
N ILE A 45 10.23 -4.45 5.49
CA ILE A 45 10.45 -3.34 4.55
C ILE A 45 9.08 -2.88 4.05
N ILE A 46 8.69 -1.64 4.37
CA ILE A 46 7.39 -1.06 3.99
C ILE A 46 7.57 0.19 3.13
N GLY A 47 6.50 0.62 2.47
CA GLY A 47 6.47 1.82 1.62
C GLY A 47 5.51 1.64 0.44
N GLU A 48 5.24 2.73 -0.29
CA GLU A 48 4.42 2.68 -1.50
C GLU A 48 5.04 1.78 -2.58
N GLU A 49 4.20 1.31 -3.49
CA GLU A 49 4.65 0.56 -4.67
C GLU A 49 5.58 1.43 -5.54
N GLY A 50 6.66 0.83 -6.02
CA GLY A 50 7.70 1.54 -6.79
C GLY A 50 8.72 2.31 -5.95
N ASN A 51 8.68 2.23 -4.62
CA ASN A 51 9.68 2.85 -3.72
C ASN A 51 10.95 2.01 -3.55
N GLY A 52 11.09 0.90 -4.29
CA GLY A 52 12.34 0.11 -4.29
C GLY A 52 12.42 -0.98 -3.22
N LYS A 53 11.30 -1.41 -2.62
CA LYS A 53 11.27 -2.48 -1.59
C LYS A 53 11.90 -3.79 -2.10
N SER A 54 11.37 -4.35 -3.18
CA SER A 54 11.91 -5.58 -3.78
C SER A 54 13.33 -5.40 -4.33
N THR A 55 13.69 -4.18 -4.78
CA THR A 55 15.06 -3.85 -5.20
C THR A 55 16.01 -3.92 -4.00
N LEU A 56 15.65 -3.31 -2.86
CA LEU A 56 16.45 -3.40 -1.63
C LEU A 56 16.58 -4.85 -1.18
N LEU A 57 15.50 -5.62 -1.17
CA LEU A 57 15.49 -7.02 -0.78
C LEU A 57 16.46 -7.86 -1.64
N LYS A 58 16.42 -7.71 -2.97
CA LYS A 58 17.32 -8.39 -3.91
C LYS A 58 18.79 -8.01 -3.71
N ILE A 59 19.06 -6.73 -3.46
CA ILE A 59 20.42 -6.25 -3.14
C ILE A 59 20.92 -6.86 -1.82
N LEU A 60 20.06 -7.01 -0.80
CA LEU A 60 20.42 -7.68 0.45
C LEU A 60 20.69 -9.16 0.27
N MET A 61 20.05 -9.82 -0.71
CA MET A 61 20.37 -11.20 -1.11
C MET A 61 21.68 -11.31 -1.91
N GLY A 62 22.28 -10.18 -2.32
CA GLY A 62 23.50 -10.16 -3.10
C GLY A 62 23.30 -10.23 -4.62
N GLU A 63 22.07 -10.05 -5.12
CA GLU A 63 21.83 -10.00 -6.56
C GLU A 63 22.49 -8.77 -7.18
N ASP A 64 23.10 -8.96 -8.36
CA ASP A 64 23.62 -7.87 -9.19
C ASP A 64 22.50 -7.32 -10.07
N LEU A 65 22.18 -6.04 -9.87
CA LEU A 65 21.09 -5.36 -10.58
C LEU A 65 21.67 -4.25 -11.48
N PRO A 66 21.92 -4.51 -12.77
CA PRO A 66 22.60 -3.58 -13.68
C PRO A 66 21.84 -2.27 -13.92
N ASP A 67 20.52 -2.27 -13.72
CA ASP A 67 19.67 -1.08 -13.88
C ASP A 67 19.78 -0.09 -12.72
N PHE A 68 20.58 -0.42 -11.69
CA PHE A 68 20.71 0.39 -10.48
C PHE A 68 22.18 0.68 -10.18
N THR A 69 22.43 1.91 -9.71
CA THR A 69 23.72 2.30 -9.15
C THR A 69 23.66 2.19 -7.63
N ILE A 70 24.54 1.37 -7.05
CA ILE A 70 24.57 1.09 -5.62
C ILE A 70 25.82 1.74 -5.02
N LYS A 71 25.63 2.56 -3.97
CA LYS A 71 26.71 3.16 -3.17
C LYS A 71 26.56 2.70 -1.72
N GLY A 72 27.65 2.61 -1.00
CA GLY A 72 27.68 2.09 0.37
C GLY A 72 28.23 0.68 0.44
N ASP A 73 28.13 0.06 1.61
CA ASP A 73 28.73 -1.24 1.91
C ASP A 73 27.72 -2.12 2.64
N ILE A 74 27.62 -3.39 2.22
CA ILE A 74 26.82 -4.42 2.87
C ILE A 74 27.76 -5.55 3.26
N GLN A 75 27.80 -5.86 4.54
CA GLN A 75 28.56 -6.96 5.11
C GLN A 75 27.58 -8.00 5.62
N SER A 76 27.63 -9.21 5.08
CA SER A 76 26.84 -10.34 5.52
C SER A 76 27.73 -11.56 5.67
N ASP A 77 27.59 -12.25 6.80
CA ASP A 77 28.31 -13.49 7.09
C ASP A 77 27.47 -14.74 6.76
N HIS A 78 26.20 -14.54 6.34
CA HIS A 78 25.27 -15.62 6.03
C HIS A 78 25.63 -16.31 4.72
N GLN A 79 25.57 -17.65 4.72
CA GLN A 79 25.93 -18.49 3.58
C GLN A 79 24.72 -19.14 2.90
N SER A 80 23.62 -19.31 3.63
CA SER A 80 22.42 -19.99 3.13
C SER A 80 21.19 -19.08 3.25
N LEU A 81 20.53 -18.87 2.10
CA LEU A 81 19.36 -17.99 1.97
C LEU A 81 18.17 -18.80 1.46
N ALA A 82 17.00 -18.56 2.04
CA ALA A 82 15.71 -18.97 1.50
C ALA A 82 14.96 -17.76 0.96
N TYR A 83 14.33 -17.87 -0.20
CA TYR A 83 13.63 -16.75 -0.83
C TYR A 83 12.28 -17.15 -1.41
N ILE A 84 11.25 -16.43 -1.02
CA ILE A 84 9.90 -16.54 -1.57
C ILE A 84 9.61 -15.25 -2.36
N PRO A 85 9.61 -15.31 -3.71
CA PRO A 85 9.35 -14.15 -4.56
C PRO A 85 7.86 -13.81 -4.62
N GLN A 86 7.54 -12.56 -4.89
CA GLN A 86 6.17 -12.09 -5.08
C GLN A 86 5.43 -12.81 -6.21
N LYS A 87 6.14 -13.15 -7.29
CA LYS A 87 5.59 -13.86 -8.44
C LYS A 87 6.42 -15.08 -8.72
N LEU A 88 5.75 -16.17 -9.08
CA LEU A 88 6.42 -17.39 -9.52
C LEU A 88 7.34 -17.08 -10.72
N PRO A 89 8.66 -17.35 -10.63
CA PRO A 89 9.59 -17.16 -11.73
C PRO A 89 9.19 -17.97 -12.98
N GLU A 90 9.35 -17.39 -14.15
CA GLU A 90 8.98 -18.05 -15.43
C GLU A 90 9.71 -19.38 -15.65
N GLU A 91 10.94 -19.49 -15.12
CA GLU A 91 11.71 -20.72 -15.18
C GLU A 91 11.09 -21.85 -14.35
N LEU A 92 10.54 -21.49 -13.18
CA LEU A 92 9.86 -22.45 -12.30
C LEU A 92 8.52 -22.90 -12.87
N LYS A 93 7.81 -22.06 -13.60
CA LYS A 93 6.51 -22.42 -14.19
C LYS A 93 6.58 -23.63 -15.13
N LYS A 94 7.70 -23.81 -15.79
CA LYS A 94 7.93 -24.89 -16.77
C LYS A 94 8.46 -26.18 -16.14
N LYS A 95 8.83 -26.15 -14.86
CA LYS A 95 9.30 -27.33 -14.15
C LYS A 95 8.13 -28.17 -13.65
N THR A 96 8.35 -29.48 -13.60
CA THR A 96 7.41 -30.39 -12.94
C THR A 96 7.60 -30.37 -11.43
N LEU A 97 6.59 -30.78 -10.68
CA LEU A 97 6.71 -30.96 -9.24
C LEU A 97 7.80 -31.94 -8.88
N HIS A 98 7.91 -33.06 -9.65
CA HIS A 98 8.96 -34.05 -9.47
C HIS A 98 10.36 -33.44 -9.60
N ASP A 99 10.61 -32.67 -10.67
CA ASP A 99 11.93 -32.04 -10.88
C ASP A 99 12.27 -31.07 -9.76
N TYR A 100 11.29 -30.27 -9.34
CA TYR A 100 11.47 -29.24 -8.32
C TYR A 100 11.82 -29.82 -6.95
N PHE A 101 11.18 -30.91 -6.54
CA PHE A 101 11.40 -31.49 -5.22
C PHE A 101 12.51 -32.56 -5.17
N PHE A 102 12.79 -33.24 -6.27
CA PHE A 102 13.70 -34.41 -6.24
C PHE A 102 14.95 -34.27 -7.11
N LEU A 103 14.96 -33.41 -8.14
CA LEU A 103 16.12 -33.27 -9.03
C LEU A 103 16.93 -31.99 -8.77
N ASP A 104 16.26 -30.90 -8.44
CA ASP A 104 16.92 -29.58 -8.31
C ASP A 104 17.50 -29.32 -6.90
N SER A 105 17.17 -30.12 -5.92
CA SER A 105 17.53 -29.86 -4.51
C SER A 105 18.17 -31.07 -3.85
N ILE A 106 19.48 -30.95 -3.56
CA ILE A 106 20.25 -31.99 -2.89
C ILE A 106 20.08 -31.96 -1.35
N ASP A 107 19.72 -30.79 -0.78
CA ASP A 107 19.77 -30.53 0.66
C ASP A 107 18.38 -30.43 1.31
N LEU A 108 17.34 -31.06 0.73
CA LEU A 108 16.02 -31.07 1.33
C LEU A 108 15.94 -32.06 2.52
N ASP A 109 15.44 -31.56 3.65
CA ASP A 109 15.01 -32.45 4.76
C ASP A 109 13.59 -32.96 4.45
N TYR A 110 13.53 -34.21 3.99
CA TYR A 110 12.26 -34.85 3.64
C TYR A 110 11.30 -34.99 4.83
N SER A 111 11.80 -35.08 6.07
CA SER A 111 10.95 -35.13 7.26
C SER A 111 10.22 -33.78 7.45
N ILE A 112 10.96 -32.69 7.27
CA ILE A 112 10.38 -31.32 7.31
C ILE A 112 9.45 -31.14 6.13
N LEU A 113 9.83 -31.53 4.93
CA LEU A 113 9.06 -31.40 3.70
C LEU A 113 7.66 -32.01 3.83
N TYR A 114 7.58 -33.31 4.22
CA TYR A 114 6.28 -33.97 4.37
C TYR A 114 5.45 -33.40 5.52
N ARG A 115 6.07 -33.02 6.63
CA ARG A 115 5.38 -32.32 7.72
C ARG A 115 4.77 -31.00 7.26
N LEU A 116 5.52 -30.16 6.53
CA LEU A 116 5.04 -28.88 6.02
C LEU A 116 3.91 -29.07 5.00
N ALA A 117 3.97 -30.14 4.18
CA ALA A 117 2.90 -30.48 3.26
C ALA A 117 1.59 -30.80 4.01
N GLU A 118 1.67 -31.58 5.08
CA GLU A 118 0.53 -31.90 5.95
C GLU A 118 -0.04 -30.62 6.62
N GLU A 119 0.81 -29.81 7.23
CA GLU A 119 0.42 -28.53 7.87
C GLU A 119 -0.25 -27.56 6.90
N LEU A 120 0.21 -27.50 5.65
CA LEU A 120 -0.33 -26.64 4.59
C LEU A 120 -1.47 -27.28 3.80
N HIS A 121 -1.92 -28.49 4.19
CA HIS A 121 -2.95 -29.26 3.47
C HIS A 121 -2.66 -29.37 1.96
N PHE A 122 -1.39 -29.69 1.64
CA PHE A 122 -0.96 -29.99 0.28
C PHE A 122 -0.76 -31.50 0.12
N ASP A 123 -1.39 -32.08 -0.88
CA ASP A 123 -1.28 -33.51 -1.16
C ASP A 123 0.16 -33.87 -1.57
N SER A 124 0.87 -34.55 -0.67
CA SER A 124 2.28 -34.93 -0.86
C SER A 124 2.49 -35.96 -1.97
N ASP A 125 1.47 -36.73 -2.37
CA ASP A 125 1.59 -37.68 -3.48
C ASP A 125 1.81 -36.95 -4.82
N ARG A 126 1.39 -35.70 -4.92
CA ARG A 126 1.63 -34.83 -6.07
C ARG A 126 3.10 -34.45 -6.27
N PHE A 127 3.94 -34.51 -5.24
CA PHE A 127 5.37 -34.17 -5.38
C PHE A 127 6.10 -35.03 -6.42
N ALA A 128 5.66 -36.28 -6.59
CA ALA A 128 6.23 -37.19 -7.58
C ALA A 128 5.55 -37.11 -8.96
N SER A 129 4.68 -36.13 -9.19
CA SER A 129 3.94 -36.02 -10.45
C SER A 129 4.67 -35.18 -11.50
N ASP A 130 4.36 -35.43 -12.77
CA ASP A 130 4.80 -34.63 -13.92
C ASP A 130 3.95 -33.35 -14.10
N GLN A 131 3.18 -32.93 -13.06
CA GLN A 131 2.39 -31.72 -13.14
C GLN A 131 3.31 -30.49 -13.15
N GLU A 132 3.14 -29.64 -14.16
CA GLU A 132 3.88 -28.36 -14.25
C GLU A 132 3.44 -27.40 -13.13
N ILE A 133 4.40 -26.75 -12.46
CA ILE A 133 4.17 -25.76 -11.42
C ILE A 133 3.32 -24.60 -11.93
N GLY A 134 3.50 -24.21 -13.21
CA GLY A 134 2.69 -23.16 -13.84
C GLY A 134 1.21 -23.48 -14.00
N SER A 135 0.80 -24.76 -13.85
CA SER A 135 -0.61 -25.18 -13.87
C SER A 135 -1.31 -25.07 -12.51
N LEU A 136 -0.56 -24.82 -11.44
CA LEU A 136 -1.07 -24.66 -10.09
C LEU A 136 -1.81 -23.32 -9.92
N SER A 137 -2.76 -23.28 -9.01
CA SER A 137 -3.30 -22.01 -8.55
C SER A 137 -2.22 -21.17 -7.85
N GLY A 138 -2.36 -19.83 -7.80
CA GLY A 138 -1.39 -18.96 -7.14
C GLY A 138 -1.12 -19.36 -5.68
N GLY A 139 -2.17 -19.73 -4.95
CA GLY A 139 -2.04 -20.20 -3.57
C GLY A 139 -1.30 -21.55 -3.45
N GLU A 140 -1.57 -22.51 -4.34
CA GLU A 140 -0.84 -23.78 -4.36
C GLU A 140 0.63 -23.58 -4.75
N ALA A 141 0.91 -22.72 -5.76
CA ALA A 141 2.26 -22.39 -6.19
C ALA A 141 3.08 -21.75 -5.05
N LEU A 142 2.45 -20.91 -4.23
CA LEU A 142 3.12 -20.33 -3.07
C LEU A 142 3.31 -21.36 -1.94
N LYS A 143 2.32 -22.24 -1.70
CA LYS A 143 2.48 -23.34 -0.72
C LYS A 143 3.67 -24.23 -1.05
N ILE A 144 3.83 -24.66 -2.31
CA ILE A 144 4.96 -25.49 -2.69
C ILE A 144 6.30 -24.77 -2.56
N GLN A 145 6.37 -23.47 -2.84
CA GLN A 145 7.57 -22.68 -2.61
C GLN A 145 7.91 -22.59 -1.11
N LEU A 146 6.91 -22.34 -0.25
CA LEU A 146 7.10 -22.36 1.20
C LEU A 146 7.58 -23.72 1.70
N ILE A 147 6.96 -24.82 1.27
CA ILE A 147 7.36 -26.18 1.63
C ILE A 147 8.81 -26.42 1.21
N HIS A 148 9.18 -26.09 -0.02
CA HIS A 148 10.50 -26.34 -0.57
C HIS A 148 11.59 -25.48 0.12
N GLU A 149 11.36 -24.19 0.27
CA GLU A 149 12.36 -23.28 0.84
C GLU A 149 12.53 -23.48 2.35
N LEU A 150 11.46 -23.78 3.10
CA LEU A 150 11.55 -24.04 4.53
C LEU A 150 12.04 -25.46 4.87
N ALA A 151 12.03 -26.40 3.91
CA ALA A 151 12.61 -27.73 4.07
C ALA A 151 14.13 -27.76 3.84
N LYS A 152 14.74 -26.67 3.36
CA LYS A 152 16.19 -26.50 3.25
C LYS A 152 16.78 -25.92 4.53
N PRO A 153 18.05 -26.15 4.82
CA PRO A 153 18.75 -25.37 5.84
C PRO A 153 18.95 -23.94 5.34
N PHE A 154 18.52 -22.97 6.12
CA PHE A 154 18.72 -21.54 5.82
C PHE A 154 19.06 -20.74 7.07
N GLU A 155 19.80 -19.66 6.91
CA GLU A 155 20.16 -18.71 7.97
C GLU A 155 19.29 -17.45 7.88
N ILE A 156 18.89 -17.05 6.67
CA ILE A 156 17.99 -15.93 6.43
C ILE A 156 16.85 -16.36 5.51
N LEU A 157 15.63 -15.94 5.86
CA LEU A 157 14.44 -16.07 5.03
C LEU A 157 14.04 -14.71 4.48
N PHE A 158 13.98 -14.60 3.16
CA PHE A 158 13.46 -13.45 2.46
C PHE A 158 12.06 -13.73 1.93
N LEU A 159 11.11 -12.84 2.22
CA LEU A 159 9.71 -12.94 1.81
C LEU A 159 9.28 -11.66 1.08
N ASP A 160 8.89 -11.78 -0.19
CA ASP A 160 8.39 -10.64 -0.98
C ASP A 160 6.88 -10.78 -1.20
N GLU A 161 6.07 -10.07 -0.40
CA GLU A 161 4.59 -10.06 -0.42
C GLU A 161 3.96 -11.46 -0.30
N PRO A 162 4.31 -12.27 0.70
CA PRO A 162 3.89 -13.66 0.79
C PRO A 162 2.39 -13.83 1.12
N SER A 163 1.71 -12.79 1.59
CA SER A 163 0.29 -12.85 1.97
C SER A 163 -0.68 -12.66 0.80
N ASN A 164 -0.21 -12.15 -0.35
CA ASN A 164 -1.08 -11.70 -1.45
C ASN A 164 -1.96 -12.78 -2.09
N ASP A 165 -1.48 -14.02 -2.15
CA ASP A 165 -2.17 -15.13 -2.82
C ASP A 165 -2.53 -16.27 -1.85
N LEU A 166 -2.40 -16.04 -0.54
CA LEU A 166 -2.74 -17.01 0.50
C LEU A 166 -4.14 -16.76 1.07
N TYR A 167 -4.82 -17.86 1.44
CA TYR A 167 -6.02 -17.81 2.23
C TYR A 167 -5.70 -17.56 3.71
N LEU A 168 -6.65 -17.00 4.46
CA LEU A 168 -6.46 -16.56 5.85
C LEU A 168 -5.78 -17.60 6.76
N GLU A 169 -6.21 -18.86 6.70
CA GLU A 169 -5.60 -19.96 7.49
C GLU A 169 -4.11 -20.16 7.16
N THR A 170 -3.76 -20.07 5.87
CA THR A 170 -2.35 -20.22 5.44
C THR A 170 -1.53 -18.99 5.83
N VAL A 171 -2.13 -17.79 5.83
CA VAL A 171 -1.50 -16.57 6.34
C VAL A 171 -1.22 -16.70 7.84
N ASP A 172 -2.19 -17.19 8.62
CA ASP A 172 -2.02 -17.41 10.06
C ASP A 172 -0.96 -18.48 10.35
N TRP A 173 -0.94 -19.56 9.57
CA TRP A 173 0.12 -20.55 9.64
C TRP A 173 1.50 -19.91 9.39
N LEU A 174 1.64 -19.10 8.33
CA LEU A 174 2.91 -18.43 8.00
C LEU A 174 3.35 -17.46 9.10
N LYS A 175 2.41 -16.67 9.68
CA LYS A 175 2.69 -15.81 10.84
C LYS A 175 3.26 -16.62 12.01
N ASN A 176 2.62 -17.74 12.34
CA ASN A 176 3.07 -18.62 13.41
C ASN A 176 4.47 -19.21 13.12
N GLN A 177 4.74 -19.60 11.86
CA GLN A 177 6.07 -20.09 11.48
C GLN A 177 7.13 -18.99 11.67
N ILE A 178 6.89 -17.77 11.17
CA ILE A 178 7.83 -16.64 11.30
C ILE A 178 8.12 -16.31 12.77
N GLN A 179 7.12 -16.34 13.64
CA GLN A 179 7.29 -16.08 15.06
C GLN A 179 8.14 -17.16 15.76
N ASN A 180 8.02 -18.42 15.33
CA ASN A 180 8.66 -19.57 15.99
C ASN A 180 10.07 -19.89 15.46
N ILE A 181 10.41 -19.50 14.22
CA ILE A 181 11.76 -19.73 13.69
C ILE A 181 12.77 -18.80 14.34
N ARG A 182 13.99 -19.32 14.56
CA ARG A 182 15.09 -18.57 15.17
C ARG A 182 15.91 -17.78 14.16
N GLN A 183 15.79 -18.12 12.91
CA GLN A 183 16.50 -17.49 11.80
C GLN A 183 16.03 -16.05 11.59
N THR A 184 16.90 -15.26 10.99
CA THR A 184 16.57 -13.89 10.57
C THR A 184 15.53 -13.93 9.45
N VAL A 185 14.52 -13.04 9.52
CA VAL A 185 13.52 -12.88 8.45
C VAL A 185 13.53 -11.45 7.97
N ILE A 186 13.62 -11.26 6.66
CA ILE A 186 13.45 -9.96 6.02
C ILE A 186 12.24 -10.08 5.08
N LEU A 187 11.22 -9.29 5.36
CA LEU A 187 9.94 -9.43 4.67
C LEU A 187 9.43 -8.10 4.11
N ILE A 188 8.70 -8.19 3.01
CA ILE A 188 7.89 -7.13 2.47
C ILE A 188 6.44 -7.58 2.58
N SER A 189 5.57 -6.75 3.13
CA SER A 189 4.13 -7.00 3.11
C SER A 189 3.34 -5.70 3.10
N HIS A 190 2.16 -5.76 2.47
CA HIS A 190 1.15 -4.71 2.54
C HIS A 190 0.08 -5.00 3.62
N ASP A 191 0.07 -6.17 4.22
CA ASP A 191 -0.88 -6.57 5.24
C ASP A 191 -0.46 -6.05 6.63
N GLU A 192 -1.22 -5.09 7.18
CA GLU A 192 -0.93 -4.50 8.49
C GLU A 192 -0.98 -5.50 9.64
N GLU A 193 -1.90 -6.47 9.59
CA GLU A 193 -2.02 -7.47 10.63
C GLU A 193 -0.86 -8.48 10.57
N PHE A 194 -0.45 -8.86 9.37
CA PHE A 194 0.74 -9.68 9.18
C PHE A 194 2.00 -8.99 9.73
N LEU A 195 2.17 -7.70 9.41
CA LEU A 195 3.30 -6.90 9.90
C LEU A 195 3.29 -6.75 11.43
N SER A 196 2.13 -6.48 12.04
CA SER A 196 2.01 -6.27 13.49
C SER A 196 2.35 -7.52 14.31
N GLN A 197 2.13 -8.70 13.73
CA GLN A 197 2.40 -9.98 14.40
C GLN A 197 3.77 -10.58 14.09
N THR A 198 4.48 -10.08 13.07
CA THR A 198 5.71 -10.71 12.60
C THR A 198 6.94 -9.83 12.65
N ALA A 199 6.83 -8.51 12.67
CA ALA A 199 7.96 -7.60 12.55
C ALA A 199 8.39 -7.01 13.90
N ASP A 200 9.71 -7.02 14.16
CA ASP A 200 10.37 -6.38 15.31
C ASP A 200 11.01 -5.03 14.93
N THR A 201 11.34 -4.89 13.65
CA THR A 201 12.01 -3.70 13.08
C THR A 201 11.35 -3.32 11.76
N ILE A 202 11.10 -2.04 11.61
CA ILE A 202 10.49 -1.46 10.40
C ILE A 202 11.52 -0.64 9.64
N VAL A 203 11.73 -0.97 8.36
CA VAL A 203 12.46 -0.16 7.38
C VAL A 203 11.44 0.46 6.43
N HIS A 204 11.20 1.75 6.58
CA HIS A 204 10.21 2.46 5.77
C HIS A 204 10.88 3.28 4.66
N LEU A 205 10.65 2.87 3.42
CA LEU A 205 11.11 3.57 2.22
C LEU A 205 10.05 4.58 1.76
N ARG A 206 10.40 5.86 1.83
CA ARG A 206 9.49 6.96 1.48
C ARG A 206 10.07 7.79 0.35
N LEU A 207 9.22 8.26 -0.53
CA LEU A 207 9.55 9.29 -1.50
C LEU A 207 8.88 10.58 -1.05
N VAL A 208 9.66 11.58 -0.67
CA VAL A 208 9.19 12.87 -0.15
C VAL A 208 9.39 13.98 -1.21
N LYS A 209 8.81 15.18 -0.94
CA LYS A 209 8.86 16.34 -1.84
C LYS A 209 8.35 16.02 -3.25
N HIS A 210 7.12 15.53 -3.32
CA HIS A 210 6.50 15.11 -4.58
C HIS A 210 7.33 14.03 -5.31
N ARG A 211 7.79 13.03 -4.55
CA ARG A 211 8.53 11.86 -5.02
C ARG A 211 9.91 12.18 -5.63
N LYS A 212 10.49 13.33 -5.27
CA LYS A 212 11.82 13.75 -5.78
C LYS A 212 12.98 13.33 -4.90
N GLU A 213 12.74 13.12 -3.62
CA GLU A 213 13.77 12.75 -2.65
C GLU A 213 13.39 11.45 -1.96
N ALA A 214 14.33 10.53 -1.86
CA ALA A 214 14.16 9.32 -1.07
C ALA A 214 14.51 9.61 0.40
N GLU A 215 13.69 9.11 1.29
CA GLU A 215 13.93 9.10 2.73
C GLU A 215 13.78 7.68 3.25
N THR A 216 14.78 7.20 3.98
CA THR A 216 14.75 5.87 4.58
C THR A 216 14.72 6.00 6.09
N LEU A 217 13.69 5.44 6.71
CA LEU A 217 13.52 5.43 8.17
C LEU A 217 13.71 4.01 8.68
N VAL A 218 14.46 3.87 9.78
CA VAL A 218 14.66 2.59 10.47
C VAL A 218 14.20 2.76 11.91
N GLU A 219 13.24 1.95 12.33
CA GLU A 219 12.67 1.99 13.68
C GLU A 219 12.61 0.57 14.25
N HIS A 220 13.24 0.36 15.41
CA HIS A 220 13.22 -0.92 16.12
C HIS A 220 11.96 -1.01 16.98
N LEU A 221 10.83 -1.14 16.31
CA LEU A 221 9.48 -1.21 16.88
C LEU A 221 8.65 -2.19 16.07
N ASP A 222 7.67 -2.84 16.72
CA ASP A 222 6.59 -3.52 16.02
C ASP A 222 5.76 -2.54 15.17
N TYR A 223 5.00 -3.06 14.21
CA TYR A 223 4.27 -2.22 13.25
C TYR A 223 3.21 -1.32 13.91
N ASP A 224 2.48 -1.80 14.92
CA ASP A 224 1.43 -1.01 15.57
C ASP A 224 2.04 0.16 16.36
N SER A 225 3.10 -0.10 17.14
CA SER A 225 3.87 0.93 17.86
C SER A 225 4.47 1.96 16.90
N TYR A 226 5.03 1.50 15.77
CA TYR A 226 5.51 2.38 14.71
C TYR A 226 4.41 3.26 14.11
N SER A 227 3.26 2.68 13.78
CA SER A 227 2.11 3.39 13.22
C SER A 227 1.58 4.47 14.16
N ASP A 228 1.48 4.15 15.45
CA ASP A 228 1.00 5.09 16.48
C ASP A 228 2.00 6.21 16.73
N GLN A 229 3.29 5.90 16.81
CA GLN A 229 4.36 6.91 16.91
C GLN A 229 4.35 7.85 15.70
N ARG A 230 4.19 7.31 14.49
CA ARG A 230 4.09 8.11 13.26
C ARG A 230 2.89 9.06 13.30
N LYS A 231 1.71 8.58 13.68
CA LYS A 231 0.48 9.41 13.83
C LYS A 231 0.69 10.52 14.87
N ALA A 232 1.30 10.18 16.02
CA ALA A 232 1.59 11.15 17.09
C ALA A 232 2.57 12.22 16.62
N ASN A 233 3.66 11.84 15.95
CA ASN A 233 4.66 12.75 15.40
C ASN A 233 4.05 13.68 14.35
N PHE A 234 3.24 13.14 13.43
CA PHE A 234 2.51 13.92 12.43
C PHE A 234 1.58 14.95 13.06
N THR A 235 0.79 14.53 14.05
CA THR A 235 -0.14 15.43 14.77
C THR A 235 0.63 16.54 15.47
N LYS A 236 1.72 16.21 16.18
CA LYS A 236 2.57 17.16 16.90
C LYS A 236 3.20 18.18 15.93
N GLN A 237 3.80 17.71 14.84
CA GLN A 237 4.42 18.58 13.84
C GLN A 237 3.39 19.47 13.13
N SER A 238 2.19 18.92 12.81
CA SER A 238 1.09 19.70 12.22
C SER A 238 0.59 20.80 13.15
N GLN A 239 0.45 20.51 14.44
CA GLN A 239 0.07 21.51 15.44
C GLN A 239 1.15 22.59 15.61
N GLN A 240 2.43 22.19 15.64
CA GLN A 240 3.54 23.13 15.72
C GLN A 240 3.57 24.04 14.49
N ALA A 241 3.47 23.49 13.27
CA ALA A 241 3.43 24.27 12.04
C ALA A 241 2.23 25.25 12.00
N ALA A 242 1.06 24.80 12.46
CA ALA A 242 -0.13 25.68 12.55
C ALA A 242 0.07 26.81 13.57
N ASN A 243 0.72 26.55 14.69
CA ASN A 243 1.03 27.56 15.71
C ASN A 243 2.06 28.57 15.20
N ASP A 244 3.13 28.08 14.56
CA ASP A 244 4.17 28.93 13.96
C ASP A 244 3.58 29.84 12.88
N GLN A 245 2.70 29.28 12.00
CA GLN A 245 2.01 30.05 10.96
C GLN A 245 1.11 31.14 11.56
N ARG A 246 0.31 30.81 12.58
CA ARG A 246 -0.55 31.79 13.25
C ARG A 246 0.26 32.90 13.92
N ALA A 247 1.40 32.57 14.55
CA ALA A 247 2.28 33.56 15.16
C ALA A 247 2.91 34.47 14.11
N TYR A 248 3.33 33.91 12.98
CA TYR A 248 3.84 34.66 11.83
C TYR A 248 2.78 35.59 11.26
N ASP A 249 1.59 35.11 10.93
CA ASP A 249 0.48 35.89 10.37
C ASP A 249 0.13 37.07 11.29
N LYS A 250 0.02 36.83 12.59
CA LYS A 250 -0.23 37.88 13.60
C LYS A 250 0.88 38.93 13.63
N THR A 251 2.12 38.52 13.47
CA THR A 251 3.28 39.43 13.42
C THR A 251 3.27 40.24 12.14
N MET A 252 3.02 39.61 10.99
CA MET A 252 2.93 40.26 9.70
C MET A 252 1.76 41.23 9.61
N GLU A 253 0.60 40.89 10.20
CA GLU A 253 -0.54 41.80 10.26
C GLU A 253 -0.19 43.07 11.04
N LYS A 254 0.42 42.94 12.22
CA LYS A 254 0.91 44.10 13.00
C LYS A 254 1.92 44.93 12.19
N HIS A 255 2.87 44.27 11.54
CA HIS A 255 3.88 44.92 10.73
C HIS A 255 3.24 45.66 9.53
N ARG A 256 2.28 45.06 8.85
CA ARG A 256 1.53 45.66 7.73
C ARG A 256 0.81 46.93 8.18
N ARG A 257 0.17 46.95 9.35
CA ARG A 257 -0.48 48.13 9.93
C ARG A 257 0.55 49.25 10.20
N VAL A 258 1.71 48.92 10.75
CA VAL A 258 2.79 49.89 10.99
C VAL A 258 3.33 50.46 9.70
N LYS A 259 3.56 49.61 8.68
CA LYS A 259 4.03 50.01 7.34
C LYS A 259 3.03 50.97 6.71
N GLN A 260 1.74 50.62 6.70
CA GLN A 260 0.66 51.46 6.13
C GLN A 260 0.55 52.82 6.83
N ASN A 261 0.67 52.88 8.16
CA ASN A 261 0.63 54.11 8.92
C ASN A 261 1.83 55.02 8.57
N VAL A 262 3.03 54.45 8.43
CA VAL A 262 4.23 55.22 8.03
C VAL A 262 4.14 55.71 6.58
N GLU A 263 3.60 54.89 5.66
CA GLU A 263 3.37 55.29 4.26
C GLU A 263 2.37 56.43 4.17
N THR A 264 1.24 56.32 4.90
CA THR A 264 0.23 57.39 4.90
C THR A 264 0.77 58.70 5.47
N ALA A 265 1.52 58.61 6.59
CA ALA A 265 2.19 59.78 7.18
C ALA A 265 3.22 60.40 6.23
N LEU A 266 3.99 59.57 5.52
CA LEU A 266 4.99 60.02 4.55
C LEU A 266 4.36 60.79 3.37
N ARG A 267 3.18 60.33 2.87
CA ARG A 267 2.45 61.00 1.80
C ARG A 267 1.80 62.31 2.26
N ALA A 268 1.39 62.39 3.53
CA ALA A 268 0.71 63.58 4.06
C ALA A 268 1.67 64.70 4.50
N THR A 269 2.97 64.39 4.76
CA THR A 269 3.92 65.34 5.30
C THR A 269 4.47 66.27 4.25
N LYS A 270 4.35 67.61 4.48
CA LYS A 270 4.96 68.68 3.70
C LYS A 270 6.26 69.25 4.35
N ASP A 271 6.56 68.86 5.59
CA ASP A 271 7.77 69.28 6.32
C ASP A 271 8.97 68.36 5.96
N SER A 272 10.06 69.01 5.55
CA SER A 272 11.27 68.31 5.10
C SER A 272 11.98 67.52 6.24
N THR A 273 11.90 67.98 7.48
CA THR A 273 12.53 67.36 8.64
C THR A 273 11.73 66.12 9.10
N ALA A 274 10.41 66.27 9.18
CA ALA A 274 9.49 65.16 9.46
C ALA A 274 9.52 64.09 8.35
N GLY A 275 9.63 64.51 7.08
CA GLY A 275 9.80 63.61 5.95
C GLY A 275 11.06 62.74 6.01
N ARG A 276 12.19 63.33 6.42
CA ARG A 276 13.45 62.57 6.63
C ARG A 276 13.35 61.51 7.76
N LEU A 277 12.68 61.87 8.88
CA LEU A 277 12.44 60.95 9.99
C LEU A 277 11.52 59.79 9.59
N LEU A 278 10.44 60.08 8.85
CA LEU A 278 9.52 59.05 8.35
C LEU A 278 10.20 58.13 7.31
N ALA A 279 11.07 58.67 6.45
CA ALA A 279 11.83 57.88 5.49
C ALA A 279 12.84 56.95 6.23
N LYS A 280 13.50 57.41 7.30
CA LYS A 280 14.35 56.56 8.14
C LYS A 280 13.54 55.46 8.83
N LYS A 281 12.34 55.81 9.33
CA LYS A 281 11.41 54.80 9.93
C LYS A 281 10.94 53.78 8.89
N MET A 282 10.63 54.21 7.66
CA MET A 282 10.26 53.31 6.56
C MET A 282 11.40 52.32 6.24
N LYS A 283 12.66 52.81 6.18
CA LYS A 283 13.82 51.94 5.97
C LYS A 283 13.97 50.85 7.07
N THR A 284 13.67 51.20 8.32
CA THR A 284 13.68 50.28 9.45
C THR A 284 12.55 49.25 9.30
N VAL A 285 11.33 49.68 8.92
CA VAL A 285 10.18 48.81 8.68
C VAL A 285 10.48 47.78 7.57
N LEU A 286 11.03 48.26 6.43
CA LEU A 286 11.44 47.35 5.34
C LEU A 286 12.55 46.36 5.74
N SER A 287 13.47 46.80 6.58
CA SER A 287 14.51 45.91 7.12
C SER A 287 13.93 44.82 8.04
N GLN A 288 12.93 45.20 8.85
CA GLN A 288 12.22 44.22 9.71
C GLN A 288 11.40 43.22 8.86
N GLU A 289 10.77 43.68 7.78
CA GLU A 289 10.04 42.80 6.84
C GLU A 289 10.96 41.69 6.31
N LYS A 290 12.13 42.08 5.78
CA LYS A 290 13.13 41.11 5.31
C LYS A 290 13.62 40.15 6.41
N ARG A 291 13.66 40.61 7.67
CA ARG A 291 14.01 39.74 8.79
C ARG A 291 12.91 38.74 9.10
N TYR A 292 11.65 39.15 9.03
CA TYR A 292 10.52 38.23 9.21
C TYR A 292 10.41 37.21 8.07
N GLU A 293 10.61 37.64 6.82
CA GLU A 293 10.66 36.74 5.66
C GLU A 293 11.76 35.69 5.79
N ARG A 294 12.96 36.09 6.26
CA ARG A 294 14.03 35.12 6.56
C ARG A 294 13.66 34.18 7.70
N ALA A 295 13.04 34.67 8.76
CA ALA A 295 12.60 33.84 9.87
C ALA A 295 11.52 32.83 9.43
N ALA A 296 10.67 33.18 8.48
CA ALA A 296 9.66 32.28 7.91
C ALA A 296 10.28 31.05 7.22
N GLN A 297 11.51 31.16 6.69
CA GLN A 297 12.22 30.03 6.08
C GLN A 297 12.62 28.95 7.10
N TYR A 298 12.70 29.30 8.37
CA TYR A 298 13.05 28.39 9.48
C TYR A 298 11.82 27.93 10.29
N MET A 299 10.62 28.29 9.87
CA MET A 299 9.39 27.83 10.54
C MET A 299 9.19 26.34 10.30
N THR A 300 8.56 25.70 11.29
CA THR A 300 8.16 24.31 11.15
C THR A 300 7.27 24.14 9.93
N GLN A 301 7.74 23.38 8.95
CA GLN A 301 6.93 23.06 7.79
C GLN A 301 5.83 22.07 8.17
N LYS A 302 4.63 22.26 7.62
CA LYS A 302 3.57 21.27 7.75
C LYS A 302 4.08 19.94 7.19
N PRO A 303 4.00 18.84 7.96
CA PRO A 303 4.43 17.55 7.44
C PRO A 303 3.63 17.23 6.19
N LEU A 304 4.32 16.78 5.16
CA LEU A 304 3.71 16.27 3.95
C LEU A 304 3.43 14.79 4.20
N GLU A 305 2.17 14.44 4.35
CA GLU A 305 1.75 13.05 4.27
C GLU A 305 1.63 12.69 2.79
N GLU A 306 2.75 12.26 2.19
CA GLU A 306 2.79 11.93 0.76
C GLU A 306 1.99 10.66 0.43
N GLU A 307 1.72 9.85 1.44
CA GLU A 307 0.86 8.68 1.35
C GLU A 307 -0.60 8.97 1.71
N GLU A 308 -0.95 10.21 2.10
CA GLU A 308 -2.30 10.58 2.52
C GLU A 308 -3.29 10.57 1.34
N ILE A 309 -4.36 9.81 1.51
CA ILE A 309 -5.49 9.78 0.57
C ILE A 309 -6.59 10.69 1.11
N ARG A 310 -6.62 11.94 0.64
CA ARG A 310 -7.65 12.94 1.03
C ARG A 310 -8.87 12.85 0.14
N LEU A 311 -9.53 11.71 0.16
CA LEU A 311 -10.78 11.49 -0.55
C LEU A 311 -11.93 11.30 0.45
N PHE A 312 -13.10 11.75 0.07
CA PHE A 312 -14.34 11.51 0.78
C PHE A 312 -15.51 11.54 -0.18
N PHE A 313 -16.48 10.69 0.04
CA PHE A 313 -17.70 10.69 -0.72
C PHE A 313 -18.61 11.83 -0.25
N SER A 314 -18.95 12.76 -1.13
CA SER A 314 -19.87 13.87 -0.85
C SER A 314 -21.09 13.81 -1.76
N ASP A 315 -22.22 14.32 -1.28
CA ASP A 315 -23.47 14.47 -2.07
C ASP A 315 -23.98 13.16 -2.69
N ILE A 316 -23.79 12.03 -2.01
CA ILE A 316 -24.36 10.74 -2.41
C ILE A 316 -25.76 10.64 -1.83
N GLN A 317 -26.71 10.27 -2.65
CA GLN A 317 -28.06 9.92 -2.20
C GLN A 317 -28.11 8.40 -2.01
N PRO A 318 -28.09 7.90 -0.78
CA PRO A 318 -28.13 6.47 -0.52
C PRO A 318 -29.50 5.89 -0.90
N LEU A 319 -29.51 4.64 -1.31
CA LEU A 319 -30.74 3.90 -1.52
C LEU A 319 -31.46 3.67 -0.18
N PRO A 320 -32.80 3.52 -0.18
CA PRO A 320 -33.53 3.18 1.05
C PRO A 320 -32.98 1.91 1.71
N ALA A 321 -32.76 1.96 3.03
CA ALA A 321 -32.18 0.83 3.76
C ALA A 321 -32.99 -0.47 3.64
N SER A 322 -34.31 -0.37 3.54
CA SER A 322 -35.20 -1.53 3.38
C SER A 322 -35.34 -2.06 1.95
N LYS A 323 -34.72 -1.38 0.97
CA LYS A 323 -34.85 -1.78 -0.45
C LYS A 323 -34.01 -3.02 -0.75
N VAL A 324 -34.64 -4.10 -1.20
CA VAL A 324 -33.93 -5.30 -1.64
C VAL A 324 -33.31 -5.05 -3.01
N LEU A 325 -32.00 -5.19 -3.09
CA LEU A 325 -31.21 -5.00 -4.31
C LEU A 325 -30.87 -6.33 -4.99
N ILE A 326 -30.50 -7.33 -4.22
CA ILE A 326 -30.18 -8.68 -4.70
C ILE A 326 -30.93 -9.67 -3.81
N GLN A 327 -31.50 -10.70 -4.40
CA GLN A 327 -32.08 -11.83 -3.71
C GLN A 327 -31.67 -13.10 -4.45
N LEU A 328 -30.88 -13.94 -3.80
CA LEU A 328 -30.53 -15.29 -4.28
C LEU A 328 -31.18 -16.28 -3.33
N GLU A 329 -31.93 -17.24 -3.91
CA GLU A 329 -32.61 -18.28 -3.16
C GLU A 329 -32.09 -19.66 -3.63
N LYS A 330 -31.05 -20.16 -2.92
CA LYS A 330 -30.41 -21.46 -3.22
C LYS A 330 -29.94 -21.60 -4.67
N GLU A 331 -29.33 -20.58 -5.19
CA GLU A 331 -28.79 -20.61 -6.55
C GLU A 331 -27.35 -21.19 -6.56
N ASN A 332 -27.02 -21.92 -7.62
CA ASN A 332 -25.67 -22.38 -7.86
C ASN A 332 -24.89 -21.34 -8.65
N LEU A 333 -23.60 -21.14 -8.29
CA LEU A 333 -22.66 -20.36 -9.07
C LEU A 333 -21.86 -21.30 -9.96
N SER A 334 -21.94 -21.13 -11.26
CA SER A 334 -21.20 -21.94 -12.24
C SER A 334 -20.50 -21.05 -13.27
N ILE A 335 -19.39 -21.55 -13.79
CA ILE A 335 -18.74 -21.05 -15.00
C ILE A 335 -18.71 -22.22 -15.98
N ASP A 336 -19.27 -22.00 -17.16
CA ASP A 336 -19.50 -23.06 -18.15
C ASP A 336 -20.17 -24.27 -17.49
N ASP A 337 -19.56 -25.45 -17.54
CA ASP A 337 -20.09 -26.68 -16.95
C ASP A 337 -19.60 -26.95 -15.51
N ARG A 338 -18.73 -26.07 -14.95
CA ARG A 338 -18.17 -26.25 -13.60
C ARG A 338 -18.97 -25.46 -12.56
N VAL A 339 -19.53 -26.17 -11.58
CA VAL A 339 -20.15 -25.55 -10.39
C VAL A 339 -19.04 -25.12 -9.44
N LEU A 340 -19.01 -23.83 -9.09
CA LEU A 340 -18.03 -23.23 -8.18
C LEU A 340 -18.55 -23.20 -6.75
N ALA A 341 -19.82 -22.87 -6.55
CA ALA A 341 -20.46 -22.91 -5.24
C ALA A 341 -21.93 -23.29 -5.39
N GLN A 342 -22.46 -23.98 -4.38
CA GLN A 342 -23.82 -24.48 -4.36
C GLN A 342 -24.67 -23.75 -3.33
N GLU A 343 -26.00 -23.75 -3.55
CA GLU A 343 -27.01 -23.26 -2.60
C GLU A 343 -26.75 -21.84 -2.06
N LEU A 344 -26.29 -20.91 -2.91
CA LEU A 344 -26.09 -19.52 -2.50
C LEU A 344 -27.42 -18.90 -2.05
N GLN A 345 -27.49 -18.50 -0.80
CA GLN A 345 -28.62 -17.78 -0.25
C GLN A 345 -28.17 -16.43 0.30
N LEU A 346 -28.64 -15.34 -0.30
CA LEU A 346 -28.24 -13.99 0.04
C LEU A 346 -29.36 -13.01 -0.26
N THR A 347 -29.65 -12.12 0.68
CA THR A 347 -30.47 -10.93 0.44
C THR A 347 -29.63 -9.71 0.76
N VAL A 348 -29.54 -8.77 -0.18
CA VAL A 348 -28.76 -7.52 -0.05
C VAL A 348 -29.70 -6.34 -0.05
N HIS A 349 -29.59 -5.49 0.95
CA HIS A 349 -30.38 -4.27 1.08
C HIS A 349 -29.57 -3.00 0.71
N GLY A 350 -30.28 -1.89 0.52
CA GLY A 350 -29.75 -0.67 -0.08
C GLY A 350 -28.56 0.00 0.62
N GLN A 351 -28.38 -0.21 1.92
CA GLN A 351 -27.28 0.42 2.70
C GLN A 351 -26.41 -0.59 3.44
N GLU A 352 -26.60 -1.87 3.19
CA GLU A 352 -25.79 -2.91 3.83
C GLU A 352 -24.36 -2.91 3.31
N LYS A 353 -23.42 -3.17 4.20
CA LYS A 353 -22.00 -3.34 3.89
C LYS A 353 -21.60 -4.78 4.15
N ILE A 354 -21.42 -5.51 3.08
CA ILE A 354 -21.23 -6.96 3.10
C ILE A 354 -19.79 -7.30 2.69
N GLY A 355 -19.10 -8.08 3.52
CA GLY A 355 -17.82 -8.70 3.22
C GLY A 355 -18.02 -10.14 2.75
N ILE A 356 -17.24 -10.57 1.77
CA ILE A 356 -17.19 -11.96 1.29
C ILE A 356 -15.75 -12.44 1.40
N ILE A 357 -15.56 -13.51 2.15
CA ILE A 357 -14.29 -14.20 2.32
C ILE A 357 -14.39 -15.64 1.84
N GLY A 358 -13.27 -16.31 1.69
CA GLY A 358 -13.23 -17.71 1.30
C GLY A 358 -11.97 -18.07 0.53
N PRO A 359 -11.70 -19.37 0.30
CA PRO A 359 -10.50 -19.84 -0.39
C PRO A 359 -10.31 -19.22 -1.77
N ASN A 360 -9.07 -19.20 -2.24
CA ASN A 360 -8.78 -18.76 -3.59
C ASN A 360 -9.33 -19.75 -4.61
N GLY A 361 -9.88 -19.24 -5.72
CA GLY A 361 -10.47 -20.09 -6.76
C GLY A 361 -11.91 -20.55 -6.50
N VAL A 362 -12.50 -20.30 -5.31
CA VAL A 362 -13.87 -20.70 -4.98
C VAL A 362 -14.95 -19.91 -5.78
N GLY A 363 -14.54 -18.85 -6.50
CA GLY A 363 -15.47 -18.10 -7.37
C GLY A 363 -15.92 -16.75 -6.81
N LYS A 364 -15.23 -16.16 -5.81
CA LYS A 364 -15.59 -14.86 -5.23
C LYS A 364 -15.72 -13.74 -6.28
N SER A 365 -14.72 -13.57 -7.15
CA SER A 365 -14.76 -12.56 -8.23
C SER A 365 -15.85 -12.87 -9.27
N THR A 366 -16.17 -14.15 -9.51
CA THR A 366 -17.30 -14.57 -10.37
C THR A 366 -18.63 -14.17 -9.74
N LEU A 367 -18.77 -14.34 -8.43
CA LEU A 367 -19.96 -13.90 -7.70
C LEU A 367 -20.12 -12.38 -7.77
N LEU A 368 -19.02 -11.60 -7.62
CA LEU A 368 -19.05 -10.15 -7.82
C LEU A 368 -19.46 -9.77 -9.25
N ALA A 369 -18.98 -10.49 -10.27
CA ALA A 369 -19.39 -10.26 -11.67
C ALA A 369 -20.88 -10.53 -11.87
N LYS A 370 -21.44 -11.61 -11.26
CA LYS A 370 -22.90 -11.87 -11.24
C LYS A 370 -23.66 -10.72 -10.58
N PHE A 371 -23.19 -10.24 -9.43
CA PHE A 371 -23.80 -9.08 -8.75
C PHE A 371 -23.73 -7.81 -9.61
N GLN A 372 -22.61 -7.58 -10.30
CA GLN A 372 -22.46 -6.46 -11.23
C GLN A 372 -23.53 -6.50 -12.33
N GLN A 373 -23.79 -7.67 -12.92
CA GLN A 373 -24.83 -7.82 -13.93
C GLN A 373 -26.23 -7.54 -13.37
N LEU A 374 -26.57 -8.12 -12.21
CA LEU A 374 -27.87 -7.95 -11.57
C LEU A 374 -28.14 -6.49 -11.16
N LEU A 375 -27.14 -5.80 -10.63
CA LEU A 375 -27.27 -4.42 -10.18
C LEU A 375 -27.28 -3.43 -11.35
N SER A 376 -26.46 -3.66 -12.39
CA SER A 376 -26.42 -2.80 -13.60
C SER A 376 -27.72 -2.84 -14.42
N ALA A 377 -28.53 -3.89 -14.27
CA ALA A 377 -29.84 -3.99 -14.92
C ALA A 377 -30.90 -3.09 -14.28
N LYS A 378 -30.64 -2.50 -13.10
CA LYS A 378 -31.58 -1.66 -12.36
C LYS A 378 -31.24 -0.18 -12.56
N SER A 379 -32.11 0.56 -13.21
CA SER A 379 -31.90 1.98 -13.61
C SER A 379 -31.68 2.95 -12.43
N GLU A 380 -32.21 2.62 -11.25
CA GLU A 380 -32.08 3.42 -10.04
C GLU A 380 -30.74 3.22 -9.31
N ILE A 381 -29.94 2.25 -9.74
CA ILE A 381 -28.62 1.96 -9.13
C ILE A 381 -27.53 2.61 -9.97
N SER A 382 -26.84 3.56 -9.34
CA SER A 382 -25.57 4.07 -9.83
C SER A 382 -24.46 3.22 -9.22
N LEU A 383 -23.95 2.24 -9.99
CA LEU A 383 -22.99 1.27 -9.52
C LEU A 383 -21.56 1.75 -9.69
N GLY A 384 -20.80 1.75 -8.59
CA GLY A 384 -19.34 1.88 -8.59
C GLY A 384 -18.69 0.50 -8.48
N PHE A 385 -17.69 0.22 -9.33
CA PHE A 385 -16.97 -1.04 -9.29
C PHE A 385 -15.45 -0.80 -9.23
N MET A 386 -14.77 -1.49 -8.33
CA MET A 386 -13.31 -1.53 -8.24
C MET A 386 -12.87 -2.99 -8.39
N PRO A 387 -12.31 -3.38 -9.54
CA PRO A 387 -11.81 -4.74 -9.76
C PRO A 387 -10.45 -4.95 -9.09
N GLN A 388 -10.10 -6.20 -8.79
CA GLN A 388 -8.78 -6.60 -8.31
C GLN A 388 -7.69 -6.27 -9.36
N ASP A 389 -7.95 -6.57 -10.63
CA ASP A 389 -7.09 -6.20 -11.75
C ASP A 389 -7.58 -4.87 -12.35
N TYR A 390 -6.86 -3.80 -12.06
CA TYR A 390 -7.20 -2.44 -12.50
C TYR A 390 -7.22 -2.28 -14.02
N HIS A 391 -6.45 -3.10 -14.76
CA HIS A 391 -6.40 -3.08 -16.21
C HIS A 391 -7.76 -3.42 -16.86
N LYS A 392 -8.64 -4.13 -16.15
CA LYS A 392 -9.99 -4.43 -16.63
C LYS A 392 -10.91 -3.21 -16.69
N LYS A 393 -10.54 -2.11 -16.01
CA LYS A 393 -11.34 -0.89 -15.93
C LYS A 393 -10.63 0.34 -16.45
N LEU A 394 -9.33 0.47 -16.20
CA LEU A 394 -8.54 1.62 -16.64
C LEU A 394 -8.24 1.52 -18.14
N GLN A 395 -8.39 2.65 -18.84
CA GLN A 395 -7.93 2.81 -20.22
C GLN A 395 -6.47 3.22 -20.20
N LEU A 396 -5.58 2.24 -20.32
CA LEU A 396 -4.14 2.37 -20.06
C LEU A 396 -3.40 3.33 -20.99
N ASP A 397 -3.93 3.56 -22.18
CA ASP A 397 -3.45 4.47 -23.22
C ASP A 397 -3.80 5.95 -22.96
N LEU A 398 -4.78 6.21 -22.13
CA LEU A 398 -5.17 7.56 -21.73
C LEU A 398 -4.28 8.11 -20.61
N SER A 399 -4.24 9.44 -20.48
CA SER A 399 -3.71 10.10 -19.29
C SER A 399 -4.75 10.12 -18.16
N PRO A 400 -4.36 10.21 -16.87
CA PRO A 400 -5.28 10.37 -15.75
C PRO A 400 -6.32 11.48 -15.94
N ILE A 401 -5.91 12.63 -16.46
CA ILE A 401 -6.82 13.75 -16.75
C ILE A 401 -7.82 13.35 -17.84
N ALA A 402 -7.36 12.76 -18.94
CA ALA A 402 -8.23 12.36 -20.04
C ALA A 402 -9.21 11.24 -19.61
N TYR A 403 -8.77 10.31 -18.77
CA TYR A 403 -9.61 9.23 -18.23
C TYR A 403 -10.74 9.75 -17.32
N LEU A 404 -10.46 10.76 -16.49
CA LEU A 404 -11.43 11.31 -15.54
C LEU A 404 -12.36 12.37 -16.18
N SER A 405 -11.94 13.02 -17.26
CA SER A 405 -12.70 14.08 -17.92
C SER A 405 -13.87 13.52 -18.72
N LYS A 406 -15.05 14.15 -18.59
CA LYS A 406 -16.27 13.81 -19.33
C LYS A 406 -16.59 14.84 -20.40
N THR A 407 -16.41 16.13 -20.10
CA THR A 407 -16.80 17.23 -20.97
C THR A 407 -15.61 17.91 -21.63
N GLY A 408 -14.43 17.85 -21.02
CA GLY A 408 -13.22 18.57 -21.44
C GLY A 408 -13.27 20.07 -21.14
N GLU A 409 -14.26 20.54 -20.38
CA GLU A 409 -14.39 21.95 -20.02
C GLU A 409 -13.27 22.37 -19.06
N LYS A 410 -12.82 23.61 -19.18
CA LYS A 410 -11.70 24.14 -18.40
C LYS A 410 -11.92 24.06 -16.90
N GLU A 411 -13.13 24.27 -16.41
CA GLU A 411 -13.47 24.18 -15.00
C GLU A 411 -13.41 22.74 -14.47
N GLU A 412 -13.89 21.78 -15.28
CA GLU A 412 -13.80 20.35 -14.97
C GLU A 412 -12.33 19.91 -14.88
N LEU A 413 -11.53 20.26 -15.88
CA LEU A 413 -10.10 19.93 -15.93
C LEU A 413 -9.33 20.50 -14.74
N GLN A 414 -9.62 21.74 -14.33
CA GLN A 414 -9.01 22.35 -13.15
C GLN A 414 -9.37 21.61 -11.86
N LYS A 415 -10.62 21.18 -11.71
CA LYS A 415 -11.07 20.37 -10.55
C LYS A 415 -10.37 19.02 -10.53
N ILE A 416 -10.32 18.33 -11.67
CA ILE A 416 -9.60 17.04 -11.80
C ILE A 416 -8.13 17.19 -11.43
N GLN A 417 -7.44 18.20 -11.96
CA GLN A 417 -6.04 18.49 -11.63
C GLN A 417 -5.84 18.74 -10.13
N SER A 418 -6.75 19.51 -9.51
CA SER A 418 -6.70 19.78 -8.08
C SER A 418 -6.88 18.50 -7.24
N HIS A 419 -7.78 17.61 -7.64
CA HIS A 419 -7.98 16.31 -6.97
C HIS A 419 -6.77 15.39 -7.16
N LEU A 420 -6.22 15.29 -8.37
CA LEU A 420 -5.02 14.51 -8.63
C LEU A 420 -3.82 15.03 -7.84
N ALA A 421 -3.65 16.37 -7.77
CA ALA A 421 -2.62 16.99 -6.94
C ALA A 421 -2.79 16.67 -5.44
N SER A 422 -4.04 16.60 -4.94
CA SER A 422 -4.32 16.23 -3.56
C SER A 422 -4.01 14.75 -3.24
N LEU A 423 -3.91 13.91 -4.28
CA LEU A 423 -3.47 12.52 -4.20
C LEU A 423 -1.98 12.34 -4.52
N ASN A 424 -1.24 13.46 -4.54
CA ASN A 424 0.21 13.53 -4.79
C ASN A 424 0.65 13.05 -6.18
N PHE A 425 -0.22 13.21 -7.20
CA PHE A 425 0.22 13.08 -8.59
C PHE A 425 1.03 14.31 -8.99
N SER A 426 2.21 14.09 -9.54
CA SER A 426 2.99 15.16 -10.17
C SER A 426 2.37 15.58 -11.51
N TYR A 427 2.67 16.79 -11.97
CA TYR A 427 2.14 17.26 -13.25
C TYR A 427 2.49 16.35 -14.44
N PRO A 428 3.72 15.80 -14.58
CA PRO A 428 4.01 14.81 -15.61
C PRO A 428 3.16 13.54 -15.49
N GLU A 429 2.97 12.98 -14.29
CA GLU A 429 2.15 11.79 -14.07
C GLU A 429 0.68 12.01 -14.44
N MET A 430 0.16 13.24 -14.29
CA MET A 430 -1.20 13.58 -14.71
C MET A 430 -1.39 13.59 -16.24
N GLN A 431 -0.29 13.77 -17.00
CA GLN A 431 -0.29 13.90 -18.45
C GLN A 431 0.19 12.64 -19.18
N HIS A 432 1.00 11.81 -18.52
CA HIS A 432 1.50 10.57 -19.11
C HIS A 432 0.42 9.47 -19.10
N GLN A 433 0.62 8.44 -19.90
CA GLN A 433 -0.30 7.31 -19.99
C GLN A 433 -0.40 6.55 -18.65
N ILE A 434 -1.59 6.07 -18.32
CA ILE A 434 -1.89 5.34 -17.10
C ILE A 434 -1.04 4.06 -16.98
N CYS A 435 -0.66 3.43 -18.10
CA CYS A 435 0.23 2.26 -18.08
C CYS A 435 1.60 2.53 -17.44
N SER A 436 2.04 3.79 -17.37
CA SER A 436 3.31 4.18 -16.74
C SER A 436 3.20 4.41 -15.23
N LEU A 437 2.00 4.40 -14.68
CA LEU A 437 1.74 4.59 -13.24
C LEU A 437 1.97 3.29 -12.47
N SER A 438 2.43 3.41 -11.22
CA SER A 438 2.47 2.26 -10.30
C SER A 438 1.06 1.76 -9.95
N GLY A 439 0.92 0.51 -9.51
CA GLY A 439 -0.37 -0.06 -9.12
C GLY A 439 -1.05 0.73 -8.01
N GLY A 440 -0.30 1.24 -7.03
CA GLY A 440 -0.83 2.13 -6.00
C GLY A 440 -1.37 3.45 -6.57
N GLN A 441 -0.71 4.03 -7.58
CA GLN A 441 -1.22 5.22 -8.27
C GLN A 441 -2.47 4.89 -9.11
N GLN A 442 -2.48 3.77 -9.81
CA GLN A 442 -3.67 3.29 -10.52
C GLN A 442 -4.85 3.07 -9.57
N GLY A 443 -4.59 2.50 -8.37
CA GLY A 443 -5.59 2.37 -7.30
C GLY A 443 -6.13 3.73 -6.83
N LYS A 444 -5.25 4.71 -6.57
CA LYS A 444 -5.65 6.09 -6.21
C LYS A 444 -6.50 6.74 -7.31
N LEU A 445 -6.16 6.49 -8.58
CA LEU A 445 -6.94 6.99 -9.72
C LEU A 445 -8.34 6.38 -9.78
N LEU A 446 -8.47 5.07 -9.54
CA LEU A 446 -9.77 4.39 -9.47
C LEU A 446 -10.62 4.86 -8.28
N LEU A 447 -10.00 5.07 -7.11
CA LEU A 447 -10.69 5.66 -5.96
C LEU A 447 -11.23 7.06 -6.28
N LEU A 448 -10.43 7.88 -6.96
CA LEU A 448 -10.88 9.21 -7.41
C LEU A 448 -12.02 9.12 -8.42
N ASP A 449 -11.95 8.19 -9.37
CA ASP A 449 -13.04 7.95 -10.32
C ASP A 449 -14.36 7.57 -9.60
N LEU A 450 -14.27 6.69 -8.59
CA LEU A 450 -15.43 6.32 -7.76
C LEU A 450 -16.01 7.54 -7.03
N VAL A 451 -15.15 8.36 -6.40
CA VAL A 451 -15.59 9.57 -5.69
C VAL A 451 -16.25 10.59 -6.63
N LEU A 452 -15.70 10.79 -7.82
CA LEU A 452 -16.22 11.75 -8.80
C LEU A 452 -17.53 11.28 -9.44
N ARG A 453 -17.73 9.98 -9.62
CA ARG A 453 -18.98 9.40 -10.18
C ARG A 453 -20.14 9.38 -9.19
N LYS A 454 -19.87 9.48 -7.90
CA LYS A 454 -20.87 9.48 -6.82
C LYS A 454 -21.85 8.29 -6.89
N PRO A 455 -21.38 7.05 -6.97
CA PRO A 455 -22.25 5.89 -7.01
C PRO A 455 -23.06 5.78 -5.70
N ASN A 456 -24.25 5.17 -5.77
CA ASN A 456 -25.06 4.88 -4.60
C ASN A 456 -24.94 3.44 -4.09
N PHE A 457 -24.22 2.59 -4.83
CA PHE A 457 -23.83 1.24 -4.42
C PHE A 457 -22.43 0.89 -4.95
N LEU A 458 -21.63 0.16 -4.17
CA LEU A 458 -20.26 -0.20 -4.50
C LEU A 458 -20.07 -1.72 -4.57
N LEU A 459 -19.29 -2.18 -5.55
CA LEU A 459 -18.70 -3.52 -5.59
C LEU A 459 -17.16 -3.36 -5.57
N LEU A 460 -16.51 -4.01 -4.62
CA LEU A 460 -15.08 -3.87 -4.40
C LEU A 460 -14.42 -5.25 -4.37
N ASP A 461 -13.39 -5.45 -5.20
CA ASP A 461 -12.60 -6.68 -5.24
C ASP A 461 -11.17 -6.35 -4.79
N GLU A 462 -10.79 -6.76 -3.57
CA GLU A 462 -9.51 -6.50 -2.90
C GLU A 462 -9.11 -5.01 -2.88
N PRO A 463 -9.92 -4.11 -2.29
CA PRO A 463 -9.73 -2.67 -2.43
C PRO A 463 -8.49 -2.11 -1.74
N THR A 464 -7.83 -2.85 -0.84
CA THR A 464 -6.64 -2.43 -0.09
C THR A 464 -5.34 -3.01 -0.63
N ARG A 465 -5.39 -4.00 -1.53
CA ARG A 465 -4.26 -4.86 -1.93
C ARG A 465 -3.02 -4.09 -2.43
N ASN A 466 -3.20 -3.05 -3.25
CA ASN A 466 -2.09 -2.33 -3.89
C ASN A 466 -1.68 -1.04 -3.15
N PHE A 467 -2.13 -0.89 -1.92
CA PHE A 467 -1.83 0.30 -1.12
C PHE A 467 -0.84 -0.04 0.00
N SER A 468 0.05 0.90 0.28
CA SER A 468 0.97 0.76 1.40
C SER A 468 0.22 0.57 2.72
N PRO A 469 0.79 -0.17 3.69
CA PRO A 469 0.17 -0.33 5.01
C PRO A 469 -0.17 1.01 5.66
N THR A 470 0.63 2.04 5.40
CA THR A 470 0.44 3.38 5.93
C THR A 470 -0.73 4.16 5.30
N SER A 471 -1.17 3.77 4.10
CA SER A 471 -2.33 4.36 3.39
C SER A 471 -3.65 3.63 3.67
N GLN A 472 -3.61 2.37 4.06
CA GLN A 472 -4.80 1.54 4.27
C GLN A 472 -5.80 2.09 5.30
N PRO A 473 -5.39 2.68 6.45
CA PRO A 473 -6.33 3.28 7.39
C PRO A 473 -7.23 4.36 6.78
N GLN A 474 -6.71 5.11 5.81
CA GLN A 474 -7.47 6.17 5.13
C GLN A 474 -8.47 5.59 4.13
N ILE A 475 -8.12 4.48 3.46
CA ILE A 475 -9.02 3.74 2.58
C ILE A 475 -10.15 3.11 3.39
N ARG A 476 -9.83 2.48 4.52
CA ARG A 476 -10.85 1.94 5.43
C ARG A 476 -11.82 3.03 5.90
N LYS A 477 -11.27 4.18 6.32
CA LYS A 477 -12.09 5.35 6.72
C LYS A 477 -12.96 5.86 5.57
N LEU A 478 -12.44 5.90 4.34
CA LEU A 478 -13.18 6.32 3.15
C LEU A 478 -14.43 5.44 2.95
N PHE A 479 -14.27 4.12 2.99
CA PHE A 479 -15.38 3.18 2.80
C PHE A 479 -16.25 3.01 4.05
N ALA A 480 -15.70 3.12 5.25
CA ALA A 480 -16.49 3.13 6.50
C ALA A 480 -17.47 4.30 6.55
N THR A 481 -17.05 5.49 6.07
CA THR A 481 -17.90 6.70 6.03
C THR A 481 -18.77 6.79 4.78
N TYR A 482 -18.65 5.86 3.83
CA TYR A 482 -19.50 5.83 2.65
C TYR A 482 -20.96 5.59 3.02
N PRO A 483 -21.92 6.48 2.57
CA PRO A 483 -23.31 6.41 3.03
C PRO A 483 -24.17 5.38 2.30
N GLY A 484 -23.71 4.85 1.17
CA GLY A 484 -24.42 3.82 0.40
C GLY A 484 -24.09 2.39 0.85
N GLY A 485 -24.71 1.41 0.20
CA GLY A 485 -24.39 0.01 0.42
C GLY A 485 -23.16 -0.41 -0.38
N LEU A 486 -22.48 -1.45 0.08
CA LEU A 486 -21.35 -2.05 -0.63
C LEU A 486 -21.27 -3.55 -0.42
N ILE A 487 -20.74 -4.24 -1.43
CA ILE A 487 -20.28 -5.62 -1.31
C ILE A 487 -18.79 -5.64 -1.64
N THR A 488 -18.01 -6.27 -0.79
CA THR A 488 -16.56 -6.38 -0.99
C THR A 488 -16.09 -7.82 -0.85
N VAL A 489 -15.13 -8.21 -1.69
CA VAL A 489 -14.27 -9.37 -1.46
C VAL A 489 -12.96 -8.82 -0.88
N SER A 490 -12.52 -9.33 0.25
CA SER A 490 -11.24 -8.92 0.84
C SER A 490 -10.67 -9.98 1.76
N HIS A 491 -9.34 -10.06 1.82
CA HIS A 491 -8.58 -10.83 2.78
C HIS A 491 -8.05 -9.96 3.93
N ASP A 492 -8.23 -8.65 3.86
CA ASP A 492 -7.83 -7.69 4.89
C ASP A 492 -8.84 -7.72 6.05
N ARG A 493 -8.47 -8.37 7.16
CA ARG A 493 -9.32 -8.49 8.35
C ARG A 493 -9.66 -7.13 8.97
N ARG A 494 -8.70 -6.18 9.00
CA ARG A 494 -8.93 -4.82 9.52
C ARG A 494 -9.96 -4.08 8.65
N PHE A 495 -9.87 -4.22 7.32
CA PHE A 495 -10.85 -3.65 6.41
C PHE A 495 -12.25 -4.23 6.63
N LEU A 496 -12.37 -5.54 6.70
CA LEU A 496 -13.64 -6.22 6.95
C LEU A 496 -14.27 -5.78 8.28
N LYS A 497 -13.47 -5.72 9.35
CA LYS A 497 -13.93 -5.33 10.69
C LYS A 497 -14.38 -3.87 10.77
N GLU A 498 -13.68 -2.95 10.10
CA GLU A 498 -13.97 -1.51 10.17
C GLU A 498 -15.07 -1.08 9.19
N VAL A 499 -15.27 -1.79 8.08
CA VAL A 499 -16.15 -1.37 7.00
C VAL A 499 -17.43 -2.21 6.91
N CYS A 500 -17.33 -3.53 7.09
CA CYS A 500 -18.46 -4.44 6.86
C CYS A 500 -19.30 -4.67 8.12
N SER A 501 -20.61 -4.77 7.94
CA SER A 501 -21.56 -5.11 9.01
C SER A 501 -21.93 -6.60 9.01
N ILE A 502 -21.77 -7.27 7.88
CA ILE A 502 -22.10 -8.69 7.68
C ILE A 502 -20.96 -9.30 6.88
N ILE A 503 -20.53 -10.51 7.26
CA ILE A 503 -19.48 -11.23 6.53
C ILE A 503 -19.98 -12.63 6.20
N TYR A 504 -19.79 -13.00 4.92
CA TYR A 504 -20.09 -14.32 4.41
C TYR A 504 -18.81 -15.08 4.12
N LEU A 505 -18.73 -16.31 4.59
CA LEU A 505 -17.73 -17.29 4.18
C LEU A 505 -18.27 -18.08 2.98
N MET A 506 -17.58 -18.00 1.86
CA MET A 506 -17.88 -18.74 0.65
C MET A 506 -16.93 -19.92 0.53
N THR A 507 -17.50 -21.12 0.49
CA THR A 507 -16.79 -22.38 0.19
C THR A 507 -17.43 -23.02 -1.05
N GLU A 508 -16.89 -24.16 -1.50
CA GLU A 508 -17.51 -24.93 -2.61
C GLU A 508 -18.91 -25.45 -2.25
N HIS A 509 -19.19 -25.65 -0.97
CA HIS A 509 -20.40 -26.31 -0.47
C HIS A 509 -21.30 -25.44 0.38
N SER A 510 -20.81 -24.28 0.85
CA SER A 510 -21.56 -23.41 1.76
C SER A 510 -21.35 -21.93 1.47
N PHE A 511 -22.34 -21.13 1.82
CA PHE A 511 -22.30 -19.67 1.82
C PHE A 511 -23.01 -19.18 3.08
N GLU A 512 -22.22 -18.95 4.13
CA GLU A 512 -22.75 -18.76 5.48
C GLU A 512 -22.25 -17.46 6.10
N ILE A 513 -23.07 -16.86 6.96
CA ILE A 513 -22.66 -15.71 7.78
C ILE A 513 -21.70 -16.20 8.84
N VAL A 514 -20.56 -15.53 8.94
CA VAL A 514 -19.55 -15.80 9.95
C VAL A 514 -19.27 -14.58 10.79
N ASN A 515 -18.83 -14.80 12.02
CA ASN A 515 -18.38 -13.74 12.90
C ASN A 515 -16.87 -13.56 12.70
N LEU A 516 -16.42 -12.33 12.54
CA LEU A 516 -14.98 -12.01 12.36
C LEU A 516 -14.12 -12.43 13.55
N GLU A 517 -14.71 -12.54 14.74
CA GLU A 517 -14.00 -12.99 15.94
C GLU A 517 -13.71 -14.49 15.92
N ASP A 518 -14.40 -15.23 15.05
CA ASP A 518 -14.24 -16.68 14.88
C ASP A 518 -13.26 -17.03 13.73
N LEU A 519 -12.71 -16.04 13.06
CA LEU A 519 -11.73 -16.12 11.98
C LEU A 519 -10.38 -15.64 12.47
#